data_3bfd88a4650f08e0d5c3bf7096c9dc7e
#
_entry.id   3bfd88a4650f08e0d5c3bf7096c9dc7e
#
_cell.length_a   1.000
_cell.length_b   1.000
_cell.length_c   1.000
_cell.angle_alpha   90.00
_cell.angle_beta   90.00
_cell.angle_gamma   90.00
#
_symmetry.space_group_name_H-M   'P 1'
#
loop_
_entity.id
_entity.type
_entity.pdbx_description
1 polymer ?
#
loop_
_entity_poly.entity_id
_entity_poly.type
_entity_poly.pdbx_seq_one_letter_code
_entity_poly.pdbx_strand_id
1 'polypeptide(L)'
;MPIDRAAAEEFVWSTARLLDRHRYALLFGDGSAEPVVEALRGYRNPDGGFGQGLEPDLRCPASQPAPTLYALEILNEAGASDHELARAARAWIASIGEPDGGVRSVLPGFEGYPHAPWWTDAGESPEAGSFLTLGLAAALHAAGVTKEDWLARATEWSWRSIETTDEPGGYWLKYALAFLDAVPDEERAREMIRYLANRGDVSALAPVDGVEGEVLRPLDLSPRPGSRSREAIGQAHIDAHLDTVESEQQDDGGWMFDWLAWSPAQKNDWRGNVTIRALTWLRDNGRL
;
A
#
# COMPACT_ATOMS: atom_id res chain seq x y z
N MET A 1 -0.34 17.52 21.36
CA MET A 1 1.02 18.00 21.69
C MET A 1 1.80 18.06 20.39
N PRO A 2 2.83 18.89 20.24
CA PRO A 2 3.66 18.82 19.05
C PRO A 2 4.32 17.44 18.96
N ILE A 3 4.52 16.94 17.74
CA ILE A 3 5.18 15.66 17.45
C ILE A 3 6.62 15.68 17.97
N ASP A 4 7.00 14.65 18.72
CA ASP A 4 8.39 14.44 19.12
C ASP A 4 9.14 13.65 18.04
N ARG A 5 9.79 14.38 17.14
CA ARG A 5 10.56 13.80 16.03
C ARG A 5 11.77 13.01 16.52
N ALA A 6 12.41 13.45 17.62
CA ALA A 6 13.59 12.76 18.13
C ALA A 6 13.21 11.40 18.72
N ALA A 7 12.08 11.33 19.46
CA ALA A 7 11.55 10.06 19.94
C ALA A 7 11.13 9.13 18.78
N ALA A 8 10.50 9.67 17.72
CA ALA A 8 10.14 8.88 16.55
C ALA A 8 11.38 8.31 15.82
N GLU A 9 12.44 9.09 15.70
CA GLU A 9 13.71 8.64 15.14
C GLU A 9 14.33 7.53 15.99
N GLU A 10 14.40 7.72 17.32
CA GLU A 10 14.92 6.71 18.24
C GLU A 10 14.12 5.42 18.16
N PHE A 11 12.79 5.51 18.09
CA PHE A 11 11.90 4.36 17.89
C PHE A 11 12.26 3.60 16.61
N VAL A 12 12.39 4.29 15.47
CA VAL A 12 12.72 3.65 14.18
C VAL A 12 14.08 2.95 14.26
N TRP A 13 15.10 3.62 14.80
CA TRP A 13 16.44 3.03 14.90
C TRP A 13 16.51 1.84 15.85
N SER A 14 15.75 1.85 16.93
CA SER A 14 15.77 0.77 17.94
C SER A 14 14.89 -0.42 17.59
N THR A 15 13.78 -0.22 16.85
CA THR A 15 12.71 -1.22 16.72
C THR A 15 12.45 -1.67 15.29
N ALA A 16 12.57 -0.78 14.29
CA ALA A 16 12.16 -1.07 12.93
C ALA A 16 13.14 -2.00 12.18
N ARG A 17 12.65 -2.66 11.13
CA ARG A 17 13.47 -3.48 10.23
C ARG A 17 14.57 -2.65 9.56
N LEU A 18 15.62 -3.32 9.11
CA LEU A 18 16.69 -2.66 8.35
C LEU A 18 16.15 -1.85 7.16
N LEU A 19 15.24 -2.42 6.42
CA LEU A 19 14.56 -1.76 5.30
C LEU A 19 13.90 -0.44 5.73
N ASP A 20 13.14 -0.48 6.83
CA ASP A 20 12.40 0.69 7.31
C ASP A 20 13.34 1.77 7.89
N ARG A 21 14.47 1.39 8.53
CA ARG A 21 15.52 2.33 8.92
C ARG A 21 16.12 3.06 7.71
N HIS A 22 16.38 2.35 6.63
CA HIS A 22 16.87 2.96 5.38
C HIS A 22 15.82 3.85 4.70
N ARG A 23 14.53 3.45 4.73
CA ARG A 23 13.44 4.31 4.27
C ARG A 23 13.34 5.60 5.09
N TYR A 24 13.43 5.47 6.43
CA TYR A 24 13.44 6.65 7.30
C TYR A 24 14.61 7.59 6.98
N ALA A 25 15.83 7.05 6.87
CA ALA A 25 17.02 7.84 6.53
C ALA A 25 16.87 8.55 5.17
N LEU A 26 16.28 7.89 4.17
CA LEU A 26 16.00 8.47 2.86
C LEU A 26 14.96 9.60 2.93
N LEU A 27 13.88 9.41 3.68
CA LEU A 27 12.73 10.33 3.69
C LEU A 27 12.91 11.53 4.62
N PHE A 28 13.66 11.37 5.72
CA PHE A 28 13.75 12.34 6.81
C PHE A 28 15.18 12.74 7.20
N GLY A 29 16.20 12.08 6.64
CA GLY A 29 17.62 12.31 6.91
C GLY A 29 18.44 12.55 5.63
N ASP A 30 19.70 12.19 5.67
CA ASP A 30 20.66 12.35 4.56
C ASP A 30 20.88 11.02 3.80
N GLY A 31 19.93 10.08 3.89
CA GLY A 31 20.01 8.78 3.23
C GLY A 31 19.83 8.85 1.72
N SER A 32 20.23 7.78 1.04
CA SER A 32 20.05 7.62 -0.40
C SER A 32 19.18 6.39 -0.74
N ALA A 33 18.78 6.25 -1.98
CA ALA A 33 17.95 5.14 -2.45
C ALA A 33 18.66 3.78 -2.39
N GLU A 34 19.98 3.75 -2.57
CA GLU A 34 20.74 2.50 -2.69
C GLU A 34 20.58 1.57 -1.47
N PRO A 35 20.73 2.02 -0.20
CA PRO A 35 20.52 1.16 0.97
C PRO A 35 19.09 0.60 1.06
N VAL A 36 18.07 1.35 0.60
CA VAL A 36 16.68 0.89 0.54
C VAL A 36 16.55 -0.25 -0.46
N VAL A 37 17.10 -0.08 -1.65
CA VAL A 37 17.10 -1.07 -2.73
C VAL A 37 17.84 -2.34 -2.31
N GLU A 38 19.02 -2.22 -1.70
CA GLU A 38 19.79 -3.38 -1.22
C GLU A 38 19.07 -4.12 -0.08
N ALA A 39 18.39 -3.43 0.82
CA ALA A 39 17.57 -4.07 1.84
C ALA A 39 16.37 -4.82 1.24
N LEU A 40 15.73 -4.27 0.20
CA LEU A 40 14.66 -4.94 -0.54
C LEU A 40 15.13 -6.22 -1.24
N ARG A 41 16.39 -6.28 -1.68
CA ARG A 41 16.95 -7.45 -2.36
C ARG A 41 16.84 -8.74 -1.52
N GLY A 42 16.87 -8.62 -0.18
CA GLY A 42 16.68 -9.74 0.74
C GLY A 42 15.27 -10.36 0.73
N TYR A 43 14.29 -9.66 0.19
CA TYR A 43 12.90 -10.12 0.10
C TYR A 43 12.52 -10.61 -1.32
N ARG A 44 13.40 -10.41 -2.30
CA ARG A 44 13.18 -10.83 -3.69
C ARG A 44 13.48 -12.31 -3.85
N ASN A 45 12.63 -13.00 -4.60
CA ASN A 45 12.85 -14.38 -5.02
C ASN A 45 13.47 -14.48 -6.43
N PRO A 46 14.03 -15.65 -6.79
CA PRO A 46 14.61 -15.87 -8.13
C PRO A 46 13.63 -15.69 -9.29
N ASP A 47 12.33 -15.88 -9.06
CA ASP A 47 11.26 -15.67 -10.04
C ASP A 47 10.98 -14.18 -10.34
N GLY A 48 11.53 -13.28 -9.53
CA GLY A 48 11.38 -11.83 -9.66
C GLY A 48 10.33 -11.22 -8.74
N GLY A 49 9.43 -12.00 -8.15
CA GLY A 49 8.45 -11.54 -7.16
C GLY A 49 9.07 -11.39 -5.77
N PHE A 50 8.26 -10.94 -4.83
CA PHE A 50 8.66 -10.68 -3.45
C PHE A 50 7.85 -11.52 -2.47
N GLY A 51 8.52 -11.94 -1.39
CA GLY A 51 7.97 -12.71 -0.29
C GLY A 51 8.80 -12.50 0.98
N GLN A 52 9.24 -13.56 1.63
CA GLN A 52 10.19 -13.57 2.75
C GLN A 52 9.71 -12.72 3.96
N GLY A 53 8.40 -12.49 4.09
CA GLY A 53 7.84 -11.65 5.15
C GLY A 53 8.02 -10.15 4.90
N LEU A 54 8.18 -9.70 3.66
CA LEU A 54 8.20 -8.28 3.33
C LEU A 54 6.88 -7.61 3.74
N GLU A 55 5.75 -8.24 3.43
CA GLU A 55 4.46 -7.93 4.03
C GLU A 55 4.39 -8.62 5.40
N PRO A 56 4.26 -7.86 6.51
CA PRO A 56 4.44 -8.42 7.85
C PRO A 56 3.43 -9.49 8.27
N ASP A 57 2.23 -9.49 7.68
CA ASP A 57 1.17 -10.42 8.00
C ASP A 57 1.32 -11.79 7.34
N LEU A 58 2.33 -11.95 6.46
CA LEU A 58 2.60 -13.20 5.76
C LEU A 58 4.08 -13.56 5.80
N ARG A 59 4.46 -14.60 6.59
CA ARG A 59 5.84 -15.07 6.71
C ARG A 59 6.24 -16.10 5.66
N CYS A 60 5.43 -16.29 4.63
CA CYS A 60 5.73 -17.16 3.51
C CYS A 60 6.97 -16.69 2.75
N PRO A 61 7.94 -17.56 2.44
CA PRO A 61 9.07 -17.19 1.61
C PRO A 61 8.72 -17.03 0.12
N ALA A 62 7.67 -17.70 -0.36
CA ALA A 62 7.26 -17.65 -1.77
C ALA A 62 6.79 -16.23 -2.17
N SER A 63 6.93 -15.94 -3.46
CA SER A 63 6.43 -14.69 -4.04
C SER A 63 4.92 -14.61 -3.97
N GLN A 64 4.41 -13.46 -3.52
CA GLN A 64 2.99 -13.18 -3.39
C GLN A 64 2.66 -11.78 -3.94
N PRO A 65 1.41 -11.54 -4.41
CA PRO A 65 1.04 -10.25 -4.99
C PRO A 65 1.17 -9.07 -4.03
N ALA A 66 0.71 -9.19 -2.78
CA ALA A 66 0.78 -8.10 -1.82
C ALA A 66 2.22 -7.70 -1.42
N PRO A 67 3.15 -8.62 -1.07
CA PRO A 67 4.55 -8.26 -0.88
C PRO A 67 5.19 -7.63 -2.12
N THR A 68 4.79 -8.07 -3.32
CA THR A 68 5.33 -7.52 -4.58
C THR A 68 4.81 -6.11 -4.84
N LEU A 69 3.52 -5.84 -4.56
CA LEU A 69 2.98 -4.47 -4.57
C LEU A 69 3.74 -3.57 -3.59
N TYR A 70 3.93 -4.05 -2.36
CA TYR A 70 4.64 -3.28 -1.34
C TYR A 70 6.08 -2.96 -1.75
N ALA A 71 6.78 -3.91 -2.39
CA ALA A 71 8.12 -3.65 -2.95
C ALA A 71 8.10 -2.57 -4.03
N LEU A 72 7.12 -2.59 -4.95
CA LEU A 72 6.98 -1.57 -5.99
C LEU A 72 6.68 -0.19 -5.41
N GLU A 73 5.83 -0.10 -4.39
CA GLU A 73 5.54 1.15 -3.68
C GLU A 73 6.81 1.72 -3.03
N ILE A 74 7.62 0.89 -2.36
CA ILE A 74 8.90 1.31 -1.77
C ILE A 74 9.91 1.74 -2.84
N LEU A 75 9.99 1.03 -3.96
CA LEU A 75 10.87 1.43 -5.08
C LEU A 75 10.42 2.75 -5.71
N ASN A 76 9.11 3.00 -5.80
CA ASN A 76 8.59 4.29 -6.23
C ASN A 76 8.91 5.40 -5.23
N GLU A 77 8.75 5.14 -3.93
CA GLU A 77 9.11 6.06 -2.84
C GLU A 77 10.61 6.43 -2.90
N ALA A 78 11.45 5.45 -3.21
CA ALA A 78 12.89 5.63 -3.32
C ALA A 78 13.36 6.26 -4.65
N GLY A 79 12.46 6.57 -5.59
CA GLY A 79 12.83 7.05 -6.92
C GLY A 79 13.54 6.01 -7.78
N ALA A 80 13.37 4.72 -7.47
CA ALA A 80 14.04 3.57 -8.08
C ALA A 80 13.10 2.74 -8.98
N SER A 81 12.07 3.36 -9.56
CA SER A 81 11.04 2.69 -10.37
C SER A 81 11.59 1.98 -11.62
N ASP A 82 12.75 2.40 -12.12
CA ASP A 82 13.46 1.78 -13.25
C ASP A 82 14.57 0.82 -12.83
N HIS A 83 14.74 0.57 -11.54
CA HIS A 83 15.73 -0.36 -11.06
C HIS A 83 15.44 -1.81 -11.51
N GLU A 84 16.47 -2.67 -11.57
CA GLU A 84 16.30 -4.08 -11.99
C GLU A 84 15.29 -4.86 -11.14
N LEU A 85 15.18 -4.55 -9.83
CA LEU A 85 14.20 -5.15 -8.94
C LEU A 85 12.75 -4.82 -9.38
N ALA A 86 12.50 -3.56 -9.75
CA ALA A 86 11.18 -3.13 -10.24
C ALA A 86 10.86 -3.81 -11.58
N ARG A 87 11.83 -3.90 -12.49
CA ARG A 87 11.63 -4.61 -13.77
C ARG A 87 11.35 -6.11 -13.57
N ALA A 88 12.06 -6.75 -12.63
CA ALA A 88 11.83 -8.15 -12.31
C ALA A 88 10.43 -8.36 -11.68
N ALA A 89 10.01 -7.50 -10.76
CA ALA A 89 8.67 -7.52 -10.18
C ALA A 89 7.58 -7.40 -11.25
N ARG A 90 7.72 -6.46 -12.18
CA ARG A 90 6.78 -6.28 -13.30
C ARG A 90 6.68 -7.52 -14.19
N ALA A 91 7.82 -8.13 -14.52
CA ALA A 91 7.84 -9.37 -15.30
C ALA A 91 7.16 -10.53 -14.56
N TRP A 92 7.38 -10.61 -13.24
CA TRP A 92 6.71 -11.62 -12.40
C TRP A 92 5.19 -11.39 -12.35
N ILE A 93 4.72 -10.14 -12.14
CA ILE A 93 3.29 -9.80 -12.15
C ILE A 93 2.66 -10.19 -13.49
N ALA A 94 3.33 -9.88 -14.61
CA ALA A 94 2.84 -10.26 -15.93
C ALA A 94 2.71 -11.79 -16.11
N SER A 95 3.54 -12.57 -15.41
CA SER A 95 3.52 -14.04 -15.47
C SER A 95 2.40 -14.69 -14.65
N ILE A 96 1.91 -14.02 -13.61
CA ILE A 96 0.80 -14.49 -12.75
C ILE A 96 -0.55 -13.87 -13.10
N GLY A 97 -0.55 -12.85 -13.96
CA GLY A 97 -1.75 -12.15 -14.38
C GLY A 97 -2.67 -13.04 -15.22
N GLU A 98 -3.96 -12.98 -14.92
CA GLU A 98 -4.99 -13.68 -15.70
C GLU A 98 -5.15 -13.05 -17.11
N PRO A 99 -5.77 -13.74 -18.06
CA PRO A 99 -5.91 -13.24 -19.43
C PRO A 99 -6.60 -11.88 -19.55
N ASP A 100 -7.51 -11.56 -18.63
CA ASP A 100 -8.22 -10.26 -18.57
C ASP A 100 -7.43 -9.15 -17.87
N GLY A 101 -6.26 -9.48 -17.30
CA GLY A 101 -5.39 -8.57 -16.57
C GLY A 101 -5.52 -8.64 -15.06
N GLY A 102 -6.50 -9.37 -14.52
CA GLY A 102 -6.70 -9.55 -13.09
C GLY A 102 -5.54 -10.28 -12.42
N VAL A 103 -5.32 -10.01 -11.12
CA VAL A 103 -4.36 -10.72 -10.27
C VAL A 103 -5.07 -11.18 -9.01
N ARG A 104 -4.87 -12.43 -8.61
CA ARG A 104 -5.40 -12.99 -7.36
C ARG A 104 -4.84 -12.27 -6.14
N SER A 105 -5.59 -12.21 -5.05
CA SER A 105 -5.11 -11.64 -3.79
C SER A 105 -4.03 -12.50 -3.14
N VAL A 106 -4.14 -13.81 -3.27
CA VAL A 106 -3.24 -14.80 -2.68
C VAL A 106 -2.95 -15.90 -3.71
N LEU A 107 -1.69 -16.33 -3.77
CA LEU A 107 -1.26 -17.50 -4.55
C LEU A 107 -1.04 -18.69 -3.61
N PRO A 108 -1.21 -19.94 -4.08
CA PRO A 108 -0.95 -21.15 -3.28
C PRO A 108 0.47 -21.21 -2.72
N GLY A 109 0.65 -21.98 -1.64
CA GLY A 109 1.98 -22.29 -1.07
C GLY A 109 2.34 -21.46 0.17
N PHE A 110 1.43 -20.70 0.72
CA PHE A 110 1.61 -19.95 1.99
C PHE A 110 1.11 -20.73 3.22
N GLU A 111 0.24 -21.71 3.06
CA GLU A 111 -0.58 -22.35 4.11
C GLU A 111 0.28 -23.04 5.20
N GLY A 112 1.48 -23.44 4.88
CA GLY A 112 2.42 -24.06 5.83
C GLY A 112 3.25 -23.06 6.64
N TYR A 113 3.08 -21.76 6.42
CA TYR A 113 3.87 -20.71 7.05
C TYR A 113 3.02 -19.85 8.00
N PRO A 114 3.64 -19.26 9.03
CA PRO A 114 2.92 -18.32 9.90
C PRO A 114 2.35 -17.14 9.12
N HIS A 115 1.08 -16.85 9.33
CA HIS A 115 0.36 -15.76 8.70
C HIS A 115 -0.77 -15.26 9.57
N ALA A 116 -1.26 -14.05 9.30
CA ALA A 116 -2.41 -13.50 9.97
C ALA A 116 -3.70 -14.24 9.58
N PRO A 117 -4.72 -14.26 10.46
CA PRO A 117 -5.95 -15.05 10.23
C PRO A 117 -6.72 -14.70 8.94
N TRP A 118 -6.58 -13.48 8.43
CA TRP A 118 -7.25 -13.05 7.18
C TRP A 118 -6.53 -13.50 5.90
N TRP A 119 -5.31 -14.04 6.00
CA TRP A 119 -4.66 -14.73 4.89
C TRP A 119 -5.27 -16.11 4.75
N THR A 120 -6.37 -16.17 4.03
CA THR A 120 -7.05 -17.43 3.71
C THR A 120 -6.96 -17.69 2.21
N ASP A 121 -6.93 -18.95 1.82
CA ASP A 121 -7.15 -19.31 0.43
C ASP A 121 -8.52 -18.74 0.02
N ALA A 122 -8.53 -17.84 -0.93
CA ALA A 122 -9.74 -17.18 -1.42
C ALA A 122 -10.70 -18.16 -2.14
N GLY A 123 -10.47 -19.47 -1.98
CA GLY A 123 -11.22 -20.52 -2.63
C GLY A 123 -10.99 -20.54 -4.14
N GLU A 124 -11.46 -21.58 -4.79
CA GLU A 124 -11.41 -21.76 -6.24
C GLU A 124 -12.41 -20.85 -6.98
N SER A 125 -12.57 -19.58 -6.58
CA SER A 125 -13.32 -18.66 -7.42
C SER A 125 -12.48 -18.36 -8.66
N PRO A 126 -12.89 -18.83 -9.84
CA PRO A 126 -12.15 -18.58 -11.07
C PRO A 126 -12.29 -17.13 -11.56
N GLU A 127 -13.08 -16.31 -10.89
CA GLU A 127 -13.24 -14.89 -11.20
C GLU A 127 -12.13 -14.10 -10.52
N ALA A 128 -11.01 -14.19 -11.13
CA ALA A 128 -9.75 -13.79 -10.63
C ALA A 128 -9.43 -12.35 -10.94
N GLY A 129 -9.74 -11.50 -10.08
CA GLY A 129 -9.23 -10.14 -10.02
C GLY A 129 -9.53 -9.63 -8.63
N SER A 130 -8.52 -9.23 -7.93
CA SER A 130 -8.65 -8.70 -6.58
C SER A 130 -8.36 -7.21 -6.56
N PHE A 131 -8.63 -6.56 -5.44
CA PHE A 131 -8.23 -5.18 -5.18
C PHE A 131 -6.70 -4.97 -5.40
N LEU A 132 -5.89 -6.03 -5.32
CA LEU A 132 -4.45 -5.93 -5.63
C LEU A 132 -4.19 -5.64 -7.11
N THR A 133 -5.08 -6.00 -8.03
CA THR A 133 -4.98 -5.58 -9.44
C THR A 133 -5.01 -4.06 -9.56
N LEU A 134 -5.94 -3.41 -8.85
CA LEU A 134 -6.02 -1.93 -8.77
C LEU A 134 -4.74 -1.34 -8.20
N GLY A 135 -4.23 -1.89 -7.08
CA GLY A 135 -3.01 -1.42 -6.43
C GLY A 135 -1.76 -1.57 -7.30
N LEU A 136 -1.59 -2.72 -7.95
CA LEU A 136 -0.47 -2.99 -8.84
C LEU A 136 -0.50 -2.08 -10.09
N ALA A 137 -1.68 -1.89 -10.70
CA ALA A 137 -1.84 -0.96 -11.81
C ALA A 137 -1.54 0.48 -11.36
N ALA A 138 -2.03 0.90 -10.19
CA ALA A 138 -1.73 2.20 -9.61
C ALA A 138 -0.23 2.42 -9.42
N ALA A 139 0.49 1.46 -8.83
CA ALA A 139 1.92 1.54 -8.60
C ALA A 139 2.72 1.68 -9.90
N LEU A 140 2.32 0.96 -10.95
CA LEU A 140 2.98 1.04 -12.26
C LEU A 140 2.67 2.34 -12.99
N HIS A 141 1.44 2.84 -12.96
CA HIS A 141 1.10 4.15 -13.51
C HIS A 141 1.84 5.29 -12.79
N ALA A 142 1.90 5.23 -11.45
CA ALA A 142 2.66 6.19 -10.64
C ALA A 142 4.17 6.18 -10.98
N ALA A 143 4.70 5.02 -11.38
CA ALA A 143 6.07 4.85 -11.88
C ALA A 143 6.27 5.36 -13.32
N GLY A 144 5.24 5.83 -14.00
CA GLY A 144 5.30 6.27 -15.41
C GLY A 144 5.46 5.13 -16.42
N VAL A 145 5.13 3.89 -16.04
CA VAL A 145 5.17 2.74 -16.96
C VAL A 145 4.05 2.87 -17.98
N THR A 146 4.40 2.74 -19.27
CA THR A 146 3.43 2.97 -20.37
C THR A 146 3.39 1.86 -21.41
N LYS A 147 4.33 0.92 -21.41
CA LYS A 147 4.53 -0.03 -22.52
C LYS A 147 4.60 -1.49 -22.04
N GLU A 148 3.68 -1.89 -21.17
CA GLU A 148 3.59 -3.27 -20.72
C GLU A 148 2.19 -3.82 -21.00
N ASP A 149 2.14 -4.96 -21.71
CA ASP A 149 0.87 -5.58 -22.14
C ASP A 149 -0.02 -5.96 -20.95
N TRP A 150 0.59 -6.41 -19.85
CA TRP A 150 -0.16 -6.69 -18.64
C TRP A 150 -0.82 -5.43 -18.08
N LEU A 151 -0.08 -4.30 -17.98
CA LEU A 151 -0.61 -3.04 -17.46
C LEU A 151 -1.80 -2.54 -18.29
N ALA A 152 -1.74 -2.67 -19.61
CA ALA A 152 -2.86 -2.29 -20.46
C ALA A 152 -4.12 -3.09 -20.12
N ARG A 153 -4.01 -4.43 -19.98
CA ARG A 153 -5.14 -5.28 -19.58
C ARG A 153 -5.62 -5.02 -18.16
N ALA A 154 -4.68 -4.85 -17.21
CA ALA A 154 -5.00 -4.51 -15.82
C ALA A 154 -5.69 -3.14 -15.69
N THR A 155 -5.33 -2.17 -16.54
CA THR A 155 -6.00 -0.87 -16.61
C THR A 155 -7.46 -1.02 -17.06
N GLU A 156 -7.72 -1.80 -18.12
CA GLU A 156 -9.08 -2.08 -18.57
C GLU A 156 -9.88 -2.88 -17.52
N TRP A 157 -9.22 -3.84 -16.85
CA TRP A 157 -9.82 -4.57 -15.73
C TRP A 157 -10.21 -3.61 -14.60
N SER A 158 -9.31 -2.69 -14.24
CA SER A 158 -9.52 -1.70 -13.18
C SER A 158 -10.71 -0.78 -13.48
N TRP A 159 -10.81 -0.30 -14.70
CA TRP A 159 -11.97 0.51 -15.12
C TRP A 159 -13.27 -0.26 -14.98
N ARG A 160 -13.34 -1.49 -15.52
CA ARG A 160 -14.55 -2.34 -15.38
C ARG A 160 -14.90 -2.59 -13.92
N SER A 161 -13.91 -2.92 -13.06
CA SER A 161 -14.13 -3.14 -11.64
C SER A 161 -14.74 -1.90 -10.97
N ILE A 162 -14.25 -0.69 -11.28
CA ILE A 162 -14.77 0.55 -10.70
C ILE A 162 -16.20 0.84 -11.18
N GLU A 163 -16.47 0.62 -12.46
CA GLU A 163 -17.78 0.88 -13.08
C GLU A 163 -18.87 -0.10 -12.61
N THR A 164 -18.48 -1.33 -12.25
CA THR A 164 -19.44 -2.41 -11.93
C THR A 164 -19.55 -2.75 -10.46
N THR A 165 -18.71 -2.17 -9.58
CA THR A 165 -18.78 -2.47 -8.15
C THR A 165 -20.10 -2.02 -7.54
N ASP A 166 -20.70 -2.88 -6.72
CA ASP A 166 -21.92 -2.57 -5.98
C ASP A 166 -21.62 -2.06 -4.56
N GLU A 167 -20.50 -2.45 -3.98
CA GLU A 167 -20.11 -2.13 -2.61
C GLU A 167 -18.66 -1.61 -2.57
N PRO A 168 -18.44 -0.29 -2.79
CA PRO A 168 -17.13 0.29 -2.66
C PRO A 168 -16.73 0.41 -1.18
N GLY A 169 -15.77 -0.40 -0.73
CA GLY A 169 -15.33 -0.35 0.66
C GLY A 169 -13.95 -0.98 0.87
N GLY A 170 -13.41 -0.83 2.08
CA GLY A 170 -12.16 -1.44 2.49
C GLY A 170 -10.98 -1.18 1.55
N TYR A 171 -10.16 -2.19 1.37
CA TYR A 171 -8.98 -2.12 0.49
C TYR A 171 -9.32 -1.94 -0.98
N TRP A 172 -10.50 -2.40 -1.42
CA TRP A 172 -10.93 -2.14 -2.80
C TRP A 172 -11.03 -0.64 -3.05
N LEU A 173 -11.69 0.12 -2.16
CA LEU A 173 -11.82 1.58 -2.29
C LEU A 173 -10.45 2.28 -2.23
N LYS A 174 -9.58 1.87 -1.31
CA LYS A 174 -8.21 2.40 -1.20
C LYS A 174 -7.47 2.29 -2.52
N TYR A 175 -7.43 1.10 -3.11
CA TYR A 175 -6.67 0.88 -4.34
C TYR A 175 -7.39 1.40 -5.59
N ALA A 176 -8.72 1.48 -5.59
CA ALA A 176 -9.45 2.17 -6.65
C ALA A 176 -9.10 3.67 -6.69
N LEU A 177 -9.08 4.34 -5.54
CA LEU A 177 -8.68 5.74 -5.47
C LEU A 177 -7.19 5.93 -5.83
N ALA A 178 -6.31 5.04 -5.39
CA ALA A 178 -4.89 5.06 -5.79
C ALA A 178 -4.71 4.89 -7.30
N PHE A 179 -5.48 3.99 -7.94
CA PHE A 179 -5.49 3.83 -9.40
C PHE A 179 -5.99 5.10 -10.10
N LEU A 180 -7.10 5.67 -9.64
CA LEU A 180 -7.67 6.90 -10.19
C LEU A 180 -6.75 8.12 -10.02
N ASP A 181 -5.91 8.14 -8.96
CA ASP A 181 -4.90 9.17 -8.77
C ASP A 181 -3.72 9.05 -9.75
N ALA A 182 -3.39 7.82 -10.17
CA ALA A 182 -2.19 7.53 -10.95
C ALA A 182 -2.43 7.37 -12.47
N VAL A 183 -3.61 6.92 -12.87
CA VAL A 183 -3.91 6.61 -14.28
C VAL A 183 -3.84 7.86 -15.17
N PRO A 184 -3.30 7.76 -16.42
CA PRO A 184 -3.11 8.93 -17.29
C PRO A 184 -4.41 9.61 -17.77
N ASP A 185 -5.51 8.87 -17.88
CA ASP A 185 -6.83 9.41 -18.28
C ASP A 185 -7.46 10.19 -17.13
N GLU A 186 -7.05 11.45 -16.99
CA GLU A 186 -7.48 12.31 -15.88
C GLU A 186 -8.96 12.66 -15.90
N GLU A 187 -9.56 12.81 -17.07
CA GLU A 187 -10.96 13.18 -17.21
C GLU A 187 -11.85 12.05 -16.72
N ARG A 188 -11.63 10.85 -17.23
CA ARG A 188 -12.34 9.64 -16.78
C ARG A 188 -12.10 9.35 -15.30
N ALA A 189 -10.85 9.57 -14.82
CA ALA A 189 -10.53 9.38 -13.41
C ALA A 189 -11.34 10.30 -12.50
N ARG A 190 -11.46 11.60 -12.84
CA ARG A 190 -12.28 12.54 -12.05
C ARG A 190 -13.79 12.20 -12.12
N GLU A 191 -14.25 11.72 -13.25
CA GLU A 191 -15.63 11.26 -13.39
C GLU A 191 -15.91 10.08 -12.44
N MET A 192 -15.01 9.08 -12.39
CA MET A 192 -15.16 7.92 -11.52
C MET A 192 -14.98 8.27 -10.05
N ILE A 193 -14.13 9.20 -9.68
CA ILE A 193 -14.01 9.71 -8.30
C ILE A 193 -15.35 10.31 -7.86
N ARG A 194 -15.97 11.14 -8.70
CA ARG A 194 -17.30 11.72 -8.40
C ARG A 194 -18.39 10.64 -8.33
N TYR A 195 -18.32 9.64 -9.20
CA TYR A 195 -19.24 8.50 -9.18
C TYR A 195 -19.15 7.73 -7.85
N LEU A 196 -17.93 7.39 -7.39
CA LEU A 196 -17.70 6.72 -6.11
C LEU A 196 -18.17 7.59 -4.92
N ALA A 197 -17.85 8.88 -4.94
CA ALA A 197 -18.28 9.82 -3.90
C ALA A 197 -19.80 9.90 -3.74
N ASN A 198 -20.55 9.78 -4.85
CA ASN A 198 -22.01 9.84 -4.84
C ASN A 198 -22.69 8.53 -4.42
N ARG A 199 -21.99 7.40 -4.49
CA ARG A 199 -22.54 6.08 -4.15
C ARG A 199 -22.34 5.67 -2.70
N GLY A 200 -21.35 6.21 -2.04
CA GLY A 200 -21.04 5.91 -0.66
C GLY A 200 -20.34 7.08 0.00
N ASP A 201 -20.30 7.10 1.31
CA ASP A 201 -19.55 8.10 2.05
C ASP A 201 -18.04 7.73 2.06
N VAL A 202 -17.34 8.15 1.02
CA VAL A 202 -15.88 7.94 0.91
C VAL A 202 -15.08 8.79 1.91
N SER A 203 -15.74 9.72 2.60
CA SER A 203 -15.13 10.52 3.68
C SER A 203 -15.21 9.83 5.04
N ALA A 204 -16.12 8.87 5.18
CA ALA A 204 -16.30 8.12 6.42
C ALA A 204 -15.20 7.06 6.61
N LEU A 205 -15.17 6.51 7.81
CA LEU A 205 -14.36 5.34 8.13
C LEU A 205 -14.82 4.14 7.28
N ALA A 206 -13.88 3.50 6.58
CA ALA A 206 -14.15 2.32 5.77
C ALA A 206 -13.65 1.06 6.49
N PRO A 207 -14.54 0.27 7.16
CA PRO A 207 -14.15 -0.98 7.78
C PRO A 207 -13.56 -1.95 6.76
N VAL A 208 -12.59 -2.75 7.19
CA VAL A 208 -11.99 -3.80 6.36
C VAL A 208 -12.69 -5.11 6.66
N ASP A 209 -13.34 -5.70 5.65
CA ASP A 209 -14.01 -6.97 5.79
C ASP A 209 -13.02 -8.09 6.14
N GLY A 210 -13.39 -8.91 7.12
CA GLY A 210 -12.58 -10.04 7.58
C GLY A 210 -11.42 -9.68 8.50
N VAL A 211 -11.20 -8.39 8.80
CA VAL A 211 -10.14 -7.92 9.73
C VAL A 211 -10.76 -7.12 10.87
N GLU A 212 -10.95 -7.78 12.01
CA GLU A 212 -11.57 -7.14 13.19
C GLU A 212 -10.73 -5.95 13.65
N GLY A 213 -11.37 -4.79 13.78
CA GLY A 213 -10.79 -3.56 14.29
C GLY A 213 -10.12 -2.68 13.25
N GLU A 214 -9.79 -3.19 12.06
CA GLU A 214 -9.18 -2.39 11.02
C GLU A 214 -10.19 -1.47 10.34
N VAL A 215 -9.82 -0.19 10.26
CA VAL A 215 -10.61 0.85 9.62
C VAL A 215 -9.71 1.71 8.75
N LEU A 216 -10.01 1.83 7.47
CA LEU A 216 -9.34 2.79 6.60
C LEU A 216 -9.90 4.19 6.84
N ARG A 217 -9.01 5.14 7.00
CA ARG A 217 -9.30 6.54 7.34
C ARG A 217 -8.96 7.45 6.15
N PRO A 218 -9.34 8.74 6.16
CA PRO A 218 -9.12 9.66 5.05
C PRO A 218 -7.72 9.67 4.44
N LEU A 219 -6.65 9.62 5.25
CA LEU A 219 -5.27 9.58 4.74
C LEU A 219 -4.85 8.21 4.20
N ASP A 220 -5.52 7.12 4.57
CA ASP A 220 -5.31 5.81 3.94
C ASP A 220 -5.87 5.80 2.51
N LEU A 221 -6.95 6.54 2.28
CA LEU A 221 -7.66 6.64 1.01
C LEU A 221 -7.07 7.71 0.08
N SER A 222 -6.54 8.81 0.65
CA SER A 222 -5.96 9.93 -0.11
C SER A 222 -4.77 10.53 0.63
N PRO A 223 -3.60 9.86 0.59
CA PRO A 223 -2.44 10.22 1.42
C PRO A 223 -1.76 11.53 0.98
N ARG A 224 -1.79 11.86 -0.31
CA ARG A 224 -0.97 12.93 -0.88
C ARG A 224 -1.78 14.22 -1.10
N PRO A 225 -1.26 15.38 -0.69
CA PRO A 225 -1.82 16.66 -1.11
C PRO A 225 -1.88 16.78 -2.63
N GLY A 226 -2.97 17.33 -3.16
CA GLY A 226 -3.14 17.52 -4.59
C GLY A 226 -3.55 16.27 -5.39
N SER A 227 -3.70 15.10 -4.76
CA SER A 227 -4.30 13.93 -5.38
C SER A 227 -5.74 14.22 -5.83
N ARG A 228 -6.17 13.61 -6.95
CA ARG A 228 -7.56 13.73 -7.44
C ARG A 228 -8.57 13.19 -6.42
N SER A 229 -8.23 12.13 -5.70
CA SER A 229 -9.05 11.52 -4.64
C SER A 229 -9.40 12.50 -3.51
N ARG A 230 -8.61 13.59 -3.30
CA ARG A 230 -8.95 14.66 -2.34
C ARG A 230 -10.29 15.34 -2.64
N GLU A 231 -10.72 15.35 -3.90
CA GLU A 231 -12.02 15.92 -4.29
C GLU A 231 -13.18 15.13 -3.66
N ALA A 232 -13.03 13.83 -3.44
CA ALA A 232 -14.05 12.99 -2.81
C ALA A 232 -13.99 13.00 -1.28
N ILE A 233 -12.78 13.03 -0.71
CA ILE A 233 -12.59 12.93 0.74
C ILE A 233 -12.94 14.26 1.46
N GLY A 234 -12.53 15.38 0.88
CA GLY A 234 -12.72 16.71 1.46
C GLY A 234 -11.67 17.07 2.53
N GLN A 235 -11.22 18.32 2.50
CA GLN A 235 -10.10 18.81 3.33
C GLN A 235 -10.39 18.71 4.84
N ALA A 236 -11.64 18.95 5.28
CA ALA A 236 -11.98 18.88 6.70
C ALA A 236 -11.76 17.48 7.31
N HIS A 237 -12.04 16.40 6.56
CA HIS A 237 -11.80 15.03 7.01
C HIS A 237 -10.30 14.69 7.05
N ILE A 238 -9.54 15.23 6.10
CA ILE A 238 -8.09 15.11 6.10
C ILE A 238 -7.48 15.81 7.32
N ASP A 239 -7.90 17.04 7.60
CA ASP A 239 -7.41 17.81 8.75
C ASP A 239 -7.75 17.12 10.08
N ALA A 240 -8.97 16.62 10.23
CA ALA A 240 -9.38 15.85 11.41
C ALA A 240 -8.56 14.57 11.58
N HIS A 241 -8.23 13.87 10.48
CA HIS A 241 -7.37 12.69 10.56
C HIS A 241 -5.92 13.07 10.87
N LEU A 242 -5.38 14.18 10.34
CA LEU A 242 -4.06 14.68 10.72
C LEU A 242 -3.99 15.01 12.22
N ASP A 243 -5.02 15.67 12.78
CA ASP A 243 -5.11 15.93 14.22
C ASP A 243 -5.10 14.62 15.04
N THR A 244 -5.76 13.58 14.53
CA THR A 244 -5.74 12.23 15.13
C THR A 244 -4.34 11.64 15.08
N VAL A 245 -3.68 11.64 13.91
CA VAL A 245 -2.31 11.14 13.75
C VAL A 245 -1.32 11.85 14.68
N GLU A 246 -1.44 13.18 14.84
CA GLU A 246 -0.64 13.95 15.80
C GLU A 246 -0.86 13.50 17.25
N SER A 247 -2.08 13.11 17.61
CA SER A 247 -2.44 12.69 18.97
C SER A 247 -2.10 11.24 19.29
N GLU A 248 -1.85 10.41 18.28
CA GLU A 248 -1.65 8.96 18.41
C GLU A 248 -0.16 8.56 18.57
N GLN A 249 0.78 9.52 18.56
CA GLN A 249 2.19 9.19 18.87
C GLN A 249 2.28 8.58 20.26
N GLN A 250 2.90 7.41 20.37
CA GLN A 250 3.05 6.68 21.63
C GLN A 250 4.21 7.22 22.45
N ASP A 251 4.26 6.88 23.74
CA ASP A 251 5.34 7.30 24.68
C ASP A 251 6.74 6.86 24.21
N ASP A 252 6.83 5.78 23.43
CA ASP A 252 8.08 5.30 22.85
C ASP A 252 8.45 5.99 21.51
N GLY A 253 7.68 6.98 21.09
CA GLY A 253 7.89 7.77 19.88
C GLY A 253 7.27 7.19 18.59
N GLY A 254 6.88 5.90 18.57
CA GLY A 254 6.27 5.26 17.41
C GLY A 254 4.76 5.43 17.33
N TRP A 255 4.15 4.89 16.29
CA TRP A 255 2.70 4.77 16.13
C TRP A 255 2.24 3.31 16.21
N MET A 256 0.99 3.11 16.60
CA MET A 256 0.31 1.82 16.56
C MET A 256 -0.59 1.72 15.34
N PHE A 257 -1.00 0.48 15.04
CA PHE A 257 -2.06 0.14 14.07
C PHE A 257 -3.27 -0.44 14.81
N ASP A 258 -4.41 -0.48 14.18
CA ASP A 258 -5.71 -0.79 14.78
C ASP A 258 -6.23 -2.22 14.48
N TRP A 259 -5.45 -3.05 13.78
CA TRP A 259 -5.77 -4.47 13.58
C TRP A 259 -4.99 -5.42 14.50
N LEU A 260 -5.28 -6.70 14.43
CA LEU A 260 -4.71 -7.74 15.30
C LEU A 260 -3.18 -7.81 15.17
N ALA A 261 -2.49 -7.62 16.28
CA ALA A 261 -1.07 -7.96 16.42
C ALA A 261 -0.95 -9.46 16.75
N TRP A 262 -0.85 -10.30 15.72
CA TRP A 262 -0.85 -11.77 15.86
C TRP A 262 0.52 -12.36 16.27
N SER A 263 1.59 -11.62 16.12
CA SER A 263 2.91 -12.03 16.61
C SER A 263 3.77 -10.82 17.01
N PRO A 264 4.73 -10.98 17.94
CA PRO A 264 5.63 -9.87 18.32
C PRO A 264 6.46 -9.33 17.16
N ALA A 265 6.91 -10.19 16.25
CA ALA A 265 7.70 -9.78 15.09
C ALA A 265 6.83 -8.97 14.11
N GLN A 266 5.65 -9.44 13.78
CA GLN A 266 4.68 -8.72 12.93
C GLN A 266 4.36 -7.35 13.54
N LYS A 267 4.10 -7.30 14.85
CA LYS A 267 3.82 -6.03 15.55
C LYS A 267 4.93 -5.00 15.36
N ASN A 268 6.19 -5.42 15.54
CA ASN A 268 7.33 -4.51 15.40
C ASN A 268 7.54 -4.07 13.94
N ASP A 269 7.37 -4.98 12.99
CA ASP A 269 7.50 -4.69 11.56
C ASP A 269 6.43 -3.67 11.10
N TRP A 270 5.17 -3.88 11.52
CA TRP A 270 4.09 -2.92 11.22
C TRP A 270 4.30 -1.58 11.93
N ARG A 271 4.72 -1.58 13.20
CA ARG A 271 4.97 -0.33 13.91
C ARG A 271 6.05 0.51 13.24
N GLY A 272 7.12 -0.11 12.72
CA GLY A 272 8.13 0.58 11.92
C GLY A 272 7.52 1.24 10.68
N ASN A 273 6.70 0.49 9.94
CA ASN A 273 6.04 0.97 8.73
C ASN A 273 5.04 2.11 9.02
N VAL A 274 4.11 1.92 9.97
CA VAL A 274 3.09 2.94 10.27
C VAL A 274 3.70 4.20 10.86
N THR A 275 4.82 4.10 11.56
CA THR A 275 5.57 5.27 12.05
C THR A 275 6.10 6.11 10.90
N ILE A 276 6.75 5.49 9.90
CA ILE A 276 7.21 6.18 8.69
C ILE A 276 6.03 6.79 7.93
N ARG A 277 4.94 6.05 7.79
CA ARG A 277 3.72 6.49 7.12
C ARG A 277 3.11 7.72 7.81
N ALA A 278 2.96 7.69 9.13
CA ALA A 278 2.45 8.81 9.92
C ALA A 278 3.31 10.07 9.75
N LEU A 279 4.62 9.94 9.88
CA LEU A 279 5.57 11.05 9.66
C LEU A 279 5.49 11.59 8.22
N THR A 280 5.34 10.71 7.23
CA THR A 280 5.21 11.11 5.81
C THR A 280 3.92 11.91 5.61
N TRP A 281 2.79 11.44 6.14
CA TRP A 281 1.52 12.16 6.07
C TRP A 281 1.62 13.56 6.71
N LEU A 282 2.21 13.64 7.89
CA LEU A 282 2.38 14.92 8.60
C LEU A 282 3.29 15.87 7.83
N ARG A 283 4.43 15.40 7.34
CA ARG A 283 5.36 16.19 6.54
C ARG A 283 4.70 16.72 5.26
N ASP A 284 4.08 15.84 4.49
CA ASP A 284 3.53 16.17 3.16
C ASP A 284 2.33 17.12 3.29
N ASN A 285 1.63 17.12 4.43
CA ASN A 285 0.53 18.04 4.72
C ASN A 285 0.95 19.27 5.57
N GLY A 286 2.27 19.51 5.75
CA GLY A 286 2.80 20.71 6.42
C GLY A 286 2.57 20.76 7.94
N ARG A 287 2.49 19.58 8.58
CA ARG A 287 2.30 19.42 10.02
C ARG A 287 3.57 18.96 10.77
N LEU A 288 4.71 18.81 10.07
CA LEU A 288 5.97 18.32 10.63
C LEU A 288 7.10 19.31 10.41
#